data_bf938caeb035735d501e6ddbfb3c81fb
#
_entry.id   bf938caeb035735d501e6ddbfb3c81fb
#
_cell.length_a   1.000
_cell.length_b   1.000
_cell.length_c   1.000
_cell.angle_alpha   90.00
_cell.angle_beta   90.00
_cell.angle_gamma   90.00
#
_symmetry.space_group_name_H-M   'P 1'
#
loop_
_entity.id
_entity.type
_entity.pdbx_description
1 polymer ?
#
loop_
_entity_poly.entity_id
_entity_poly.type
_entity_poly.pdbx_seq_one_letter_code
_entity_poly.pdbx_strand_id
1 'polypeptide(L)'
;MGSETSPILAFLESVHPYDTLPPEALARTAAAFERRVLAAGDWAYRLGETLPGLFLIKRGQIEVTDANGAPVSLLTARNSFGERGLMRDGRAATNARAQSESVVLVLPAPEFRRLMAESPAFERFFTRGRPDTLREPSFATAKVADLVSRRPVACPPETAVAEAARMMRDAHISSLGVTDPAGRLLGIVTQRDLSDRVLAEGRDPATAVGTVMTRDPVTLPRGALGSDVLSLMLERRIGHLPVVEDGLLVGMITQTDLTRFQAVTASVLVRDIAAAGSVAEIAAVTARIPELLVQLVGGNQSHEVVTRLITDVADAATRRLIALAEARLGPAPVPYVWLACGSQGRQEQTGHTDQDNCLIHDDAATEDDRAWFLAFATEVCTGLDACGYVFCPGEMMAMTPRWCQPLSVWRDYFHGWIARPDPMAQMLASVMFDLRPIAGATPLFEALQAETLEAAAKNSIFTAHLIVNSLKHAPPLGLLRGFATIRSGEHRNQIDMKHNGVVPVTDLARVYALLGRIRPVNTRARLLAAEGQGVLSVTGGRELVAAYDLIADLRLQMQAALVRSGRKPDNFLAPSDLSEFERSHLRDAFVVVRTLQSALAHGRAAAS
;
A
#
# COMPACT_ATOMS: atom_id res chain seq x y z
N MET A 1 2.98 -18.57 -54.00
CA MET A 1 1.73 -18.87 -53.33
C MET A 1 1.83 -18.27 -51.91
N GLY A 2 1.23 -17.08 -51.73
CA GLY A 2 1.26 -16.38 -50.44
C GLY A 2 0.37 -17.14 -49.48
N SER A 3 0.90 -17.55 -48.33
CA SER A 3 0.16 -18.11 -47.20
C SER A 3 -0.75 -17.03 -46.63
N GLU A 4 -2.08 -17.13 -46.80
CA GLU A 4 -3.05 -16.32 -46.07
C GLU A 4 -2.86 -16.60 -44.57
N THR A 5 -2.30 -15.64 -43.86
CA THR A 5 -2.11 -15.71 -42.40
C THR A 5 -3.49 -15.81 -41.74
N SER A 6 -3.74 -16.88 -40.98
CA SER A 6 -5.03 -17.07 -40.27
C SER A 6 -5.36 -15.81 -39.43
N PRO A 7 -6.62 -15.32 -39.47
CA PRO A 7 -7.03 -14.15 -38.67
C PRO A 7 -6.83 -14.30 -37.15
N ILE A 8 -6.66 -15.55 -36.66
CA ILE A 8 -6.33 -15.84 -35.28
C ILE A 8 -4.80 -15.68 -35.08
N LEU A 9 -3.98 -16.15 -36.00
CA LEU A 9 -2.53 -16.04 -35.93
C LEU A 9 -2.10 -14.56 -35.86
N ALA A 10 -2.58 -13.73 -36.78
CA ALA A 10 -2.30 -12.29 -36.79
C ALA A 10 -2.77 -11.57 -35.51
N PHE A 11 -3.86 -12.04 -34.89
CA PHE A 11 -4.30 -11.50 -33.62
C PHE A 11 -3.36 -11.89 -32.48
N LEU A 12 -2.94 -13.16 -32.40
CA LEU A 12 -2.04 -13.66 -31.37
C LEU A 12 -0.64 -13.04 -31.42
N GLU A 13 -0.13 -12.68 -32.58
CA GLU A 13 1.13 -11.93 -32.76
C GLU A 13 1.13 -10.57 -32.04
N SER A 14 -0.07 -10.03 -31.74
CA SER A 14 -0.24 -8.75 -31.03
C SER A 14 -0.65 -8.93 -29.58
N VAL A 15 -0.72 -10.16 -29.06
CA VAL A 15 -1.20 -10.45 -27.71
C VAL A 15 -0.13 -11.18 -26.90
N HIS A 16 0.30 -10.56 -25.80
CA HIS A 16 1.21 -11.21 -24.85
C HIS A 16 0.45 -12.22 -23.98
N PRO A 17 1.01 -13.43 -23.71
CA PRO A 17 2.38 -13.91 -23.99
C PRO A 17 2.55 -14.65 -25.34
N TYR A 18 1.52 -14.70 -26.18
CA TYR A 18 1.58 -15.45 -27.44
C TYR A 18 2.62 -14.88 -28.42
N ASP A 19 2.84 -13.57 -28.40
CA ASP A 19 3.85 -12.83 -29.19
C ASP A 19 5.30 -13.26 -28.89
N THR A 20 5.53 -13.99 -27.79
CA THR A 20 6.86 -14.51 -27.39
C THR A 20 7.12 -15.93 -27.90
N LEU A 21 6.12 -16.57 -28.48
CA LEU A 21 6.25 -17.94 -28.96
C LEU A 21 7.04 -17.98 -30.29
N PRO A 22 7.88 -19.02 -30.50
CA PRO A 22 8.46 -19.28 -31.80
C PRO A 22 7.38 -19.43 -32.89
N PRO A 23 7.64 -19.02 -34.16
CA PRO A 23 6.63 -18.99 -35.20
C PRO A 23 5.86 -20.31 -35.39
N GLU A 24 6.54 -21.45 -35.28
CA GLU A 24 5.92 -22.78 -35.39
C GLU A 24 5.02 -23.11 -34.21
N ALA A 25 5.42 -22.74 -32.99
CA ALA A 25 4.62 -22.90 -31.77
C ALA A 25 3.40 -21.99 -31.80
N LEU A 26 3.57 -20.73 -32.25
CA LEU A 26 2.48 -19.76 -32.39
C LEU A 26 1.45 -20.24 -33.43
N ALA A 27 1.90 -20.75 -34.58
CA ALA A 27 1.01 -21.30 -35.62
C ALA A 27 0.20 -22.50 -35.13
N ARG A 28 0.84 -23.43 -34.40
CA ARG A 28 0.14 -24.58 -33.78
C ARG A 28 -0.87 -24.14 -32.75
N THR A 29 -0.48 -23.19 -31.91
CA THR A 29 -1.36 -22.62 -30.88
C THR A 29 -2.56 -21.89 -31.51
N ALA A 30 -2.34 -21.12 -32.57
CA ALA A 30 -3.40 -20.45 -33.32
C ALA A 30 -4.42 -21.43 -33.91
N ALA A 31 -3.95 -22.57 -34.41
CA ALA A 31 -4.78 -23.63 -34.97
C ALA A 31 -5.59 -24.39 -33.90
N ALA A 32 -5.14 -24.39 -32.65
CA ALA A 32 -5.82 -25.06 -31.54
C ALA A 32 -6.94 -24.22 -30.91
N PHE A 33 -6.99 -22.91 -31.16
CA PHE A 33 -8.02 -22.06 -30.62
C PHE A 33 -9.40 -22.30 -31.23
N GLU A 34 -10.40 -22.45 -30.39
CA GLU A 34 -11.81 -22.49 -30.80
C GLU A 34 -12.43 -21.08 -30.66
N ARG A 35 -13.15 -20.63 -31.70
CA ARG A 35 -13.87 -19.36 -31.65
C ARG A 35 -15.27 -19.56 -31.10
N ARG A 36 -15.67 -18.76 -30.08
CA ARG A 36 -17.04 -18.69 -29.57
C ARG A 36 -17.56 -17.26 -29.63
N VAL A 37 -18.85 -17.13 -29.93
CA VAL A 37 -19.57 -15.86 -29.89
C VAL A 37 -20.54 -15.94 -28.74
N LEU A 38 -20.53 -14.93 -27.88
CA LEU A 38 -21.40 -14.81 -26.72
C LEU A 38 -22.26 -13.56 -26.94
N ALA A 39 -23.58 -13.70 -26.85
CA ALA A 39 -24.48 -12.56 -26.81
C ALA A 39 -24.36 -11.80 -25.46
N ALA A 40 -24.82 -10.57 -25.41
CA ALA A 40 -24.89 -9.84 -24.15
C ALA A 40 -25.73 -10.62 -23.13
N GLY A 41 -25.18 -10.89 -21.96
CA GLY A 41 -25.83 -11.68 -20.91
C GLY A 41 -25.49 -13.18 -20.91
N ASP A 42 -24.84 -13.72 -21.95
CA ASP A 42 -24.42 -15.12 -21.98
C ASP A 42 -23.28 -15.39 -20.99
N TRP A 43 -23.28 -16.61 -20.44
CA TRP A 43 -22.22 -17.08 -19.57
C TRP A 43 -21.08 -17.72 -20.39
N ALA A 44 -19.86 -17.26 -20.16
CA ALA A 44 -18.67 -18.00 -20.63
C ALA A 44 -18.46 -19.26 -19.78
N TYR A 45 -18.64 -19.13 -18.46
CA TYR A 45 -18.70 -20.22 -17.47
C TYR A 45 -19.26 -19.70 -16.14
N ARG A 46 -19.69 -20.62 -15.28
CA ARG A 46 -20.12 -20.35 -13.90
C ARG A 46 -19.16 -20.97 -12.88
N LEU A 47 -19.15 -20.43 -11.68
CA LEU A 47 -18.37 -20.92 -10.55
C LEU A 47 -18.56 -22.44 -10.38
N GLY A 48 -17.46 -23.18 -10.25
CA GLY A 48 -17.45 -24.63 -10.07
C GLY A 48 -17.60 -25.48 -11.34
N GLU A 49 -17.95 -24.89 -12.48
CA GLU A 49 -18.00 -25.60 -13.78
C GLU A 49 -16.60 -26.02 -14.22
N THR A 50 -16.51 -27.17 -14.91
CA THR A 50 -15.25 -27.62 -15.51
C THR A 50 -14.91 -26.71 -16.70
N LEU A 51 -13.71 -26.11 -16.68
CA LEU A 51 -13.28 -25.20 -17.72
C LEU A 51 -12.81 -26.00 -18.97
N PRO A 52 -13.33 -25.70 -20.16
CA PRO A 52 -12.89 -26.32 -21.41
C PRO A 52 -11.46 -25.91 -21.79
N GLY A 53 -11.03 -24.73 -21.34
CA GLY A 53 -9.74 -24.17 -21.66
C GLY A 53 -9.57 -22.75 -21.15
N LEU A 54 -8.48 -22.11 -21.56
CA LEU A 54 -8.19 -20.69 -21.32
C LEU A 54 -8.99 -19.84 -22.30
N PHE A 55 -9.68 -18.83 -21.79
CA PHE A 55 -10.42 -17.89 -22.62
C PHE A 55 -9.59 -16.64 -22.92
N LEU A 56 -9.62 -16.16 -24.16
CA LEU A 56 -8.98 -14.93 -24.63
C LEU A 56 -10.01 -14.07 -25.37
N ILE A 57 -10.22 -12.84 -24.96
CA ILE A 57 -11.19 -11.93 -25.57
C ILE A 57 -10.61 -11.34 -26.85
N LYS A 58 -11.23 -11.62 -28.00
CA LYS A 58 -10.90 -10.99 -29.28
C LYS A 58 -11.63 -9.67 -29.48
N ARG A 59 -12.89 -9.58 -29.04
CA ARG A 59 -13.75 -8.38 -29.09
C ARG A 59 -14.85 -8.50 -28.04
N GLY A 60 -15.28 -7.38 -27.46
CA GLY A 60 -16.35 -7.30 -26.47
C GLY A 60 -15.87 -7.12 -25.06
N GLN A 61 -16.75 -7.37 -24.09
CA GLN A 61 -16.48 -7.18 -22.65
C GLN A 61 -17.05 -8.35 -21.86
N ILE A 62 -16.24 -8.89 -20.93
CA ILE A 62 -16.61 -9.98 -20.02
C ILE A 62 -16.50 -9.48 -18.58
N GLU A 63 -17.60 -9.54 -17.84
CA GLU A 63 -17.61 -9.30 -16.39
C GLU A 63 -17.29 -10.59 -15.65
N VAL A 64 -16.35 -10.50 -14.71
CA VAL A 64 -16.00 -11.59 -13.80
C VAL A 64 -16.51 -11.24 -12.41
N THR A 65 -17.30 -12.16 -11.80
CA THR A 65 -17.85 -11.98 -10.45
C THR A 65 -17.45 -13.11 -9.53
N ASP A 66 -17.40 -12.85 -8.23
CA ASP A 66 -17.15 -13.85 -7.19
C ASP A 66 -18.39 -14.74 -6.91
N ALA A 67 -18.28 -15.59 -5.87
CA ALA A 67 -19.36 -16.47 -5.43
C ALA A 67 -20.63 -15.73 -4.97
N ASN A 68 -20.49 -14.49 -4.52
CA ASN A 68 -21.58 -13.66 -4.01
C ASN A 68 -22.16 -12.72 -5.10
N GLY A 69 -21.63 -12.80 -6.33
CA GLY A 69 -22.05 -11.94 -7.43
C GLY A 69 -21.38 -10.55 -7.42
N ALA A 70 -20.41 -10.32 -6.51
CA ALA A 70 -19.67 -9.06 -6.50
C ALA A 70 -18.70 -8.99 -7.69
N PRO A 71 -18.60 -7.86 -8.42
CA PRO A 71 -17.73 -7.73 -9.57
C PRO A 71 -16.26 -7.77 -9.12
N VAL A 72 -15.50 -8.71 -9.71
CA VAL A 72 -14.05 -8.88 -9.51
C VAL A 72 -13.26 -8.12 -10.57
N SER A 73 -13.70 -8.19 -11.83
CA SER A 73 -13.08 -7.46 -12.94
C SER A 73 -14.01 -7.35 -14.15
N LEU A 74 -13.78 -6.30 -14.94
CA LEU A 74 -14.34 -6.14 -16.28
C LEU A 74 -13.21 -6.26 -17.29
N LEU A 75 -13.27 -7.33 -18.10
CA LEU A 75 -12.23 -7.68 -19.05
C LEU A 75 -12.62 -7.27 -20.47
N THR A 76 -11.64 -6.82 -21.25
CA THR A 76 -11.83 -6.35 -22.62
C THR A 76 -10.94 -7.12 -23.61
N ALA A 77 -10.93 -6.72 -24.87
CA ALA A 77 -10.10 -7.35 -25.91
C ALA A 77 -8.64 -7.49 -25.45
N ARG A 78 -8.02 -8.64 -25.78
CA ARG A 78 -6.66 -9.08 -25.41
C ARG A 78 -6.50 -9.56 -23.97
N ASN A 79 -7.52 -9.48 -23.10
CA ASN A 79 -7.45 -10.10 -21.79
C ASN A 79 -7.77 -11.59 -21.86
N SER A 80 -7.03 -12.38 -21.08
CA SER A 80 -7.29 -13.80 -20.83
C SER A 80 -8.03 -13.98 -19.51
N PHE A 81 -8.84 -15.05 -19.39
CA PHE A 81 -9.54 -15.39 -18.15
C PHE A 81 -9.81 -16.90 -18.07
N GLY A 82 -10.05 -17.38 -16.83
CA GLY A 82 -10.24 -18.81 -16.56
C GLY A 82 -8.94 -19.54 -16.16
N GLU A 83 -7.79 -18.89 -16.25
CA GLU A 83 -6.47 -19.44 -15.92
C GLU A 83 -6.38 -19.94 -14.48
N ARG A 84 -6.99 -19.24 -13.53
CA ARG A 84 -6.93 -19.58 -12.09
C ARG A 84 -7.54 -20.95 -11.81
N GLY A 85 -8.67 -21.24 -12.45
CA GLY A 85 -9.30 -22.55 -12.35
C GLY A 85 -8.47 -23.64 -13.02
N LEU A 86 -7.96 -23.38 -14.23
CA LEU A 86 -7.15 -24.34 -14.99
C LEU A 86 -5.85 -24.74 -14.28
N MET A 87 -5.23 -23.79 -13.57
CA MET A 87 -3.99 -24.03 -12.82
C MET A 87 -4.22 -24.69 -11.46
N ARG A 88 -5.45 -24.70 -10.93
CA ARG A 88 -5.78 -25.29 -9.64
C ARG A 88 -6.30 -26.72 -9.79
N ASP A 89 -7.54 -26.86 -10.17
CA ASP A 89 -8.29 -28.13 -10.21
C ASP A 89 -9.08 -28.32 -11.52
N GLY A 90 -8.92 -27.41 -12.48
CA GLY A 90 -9.62 -27.41 -13.75
C GLY A 90 -11.06 -26.88 -13.66
N ARG A 91 -11.48 -26.38 -12.49
CA ARG A 91 -12.82 -25.81 -12.26
C ARG A 91 -12.79 -24.31 -12.15
N ALA A 92 -13.85 -23.64 -12.62
CA ALA A 92 -13.99 -22.20 -12.55
C ALA A 92 -13.96 -21.68 -11.10
N ALA A 93 -13.06 -20.76 -10.82
CA ALA A 93 -12.93 -20.11 -9.50
C ALA A 93 -13.85 -18.88 -9.32
N THR A 94 -14.48 -18.43 -10.40
CA THR A 94 -15.34 -17.24 -10.50
C THR A 94 -16.45 -17.51 -11.50
N ASN A 95 -17.42 -16.57 -11.62
CA ASN A 95 -18.35 -16.54 -12.74
C ASN A 95 -17.81 -15.59 -13.81
N ALA A 96 -18.08 -15.85 -15.09
CA ALA A 96 -17.75 -14.97 -16.21
C ALA A 96 -18.92 -14.81 -17.17
N ARG A 97 -19.37 -13.57 -17.40
CA ARG A 97 -20.56 -13.24 -18.19
C ARG A 97 -20.27 -12.15 -19.20
N ALA A 98 -20.78 -12.27 -20.41
CA ALA A 98 -20.65 -11.24 -21.43
C ALA A 98 -21.55 -10.02 -21.11
N GLN A 99 -20.95 -8.83 -21.02
CA GLN A 99 -21.66 -7.57 -20.85
C GLN A 99 -22.14 -6.96 -22.17
N SER A 100 -21.52 -7.34 -23.26
CA SER A 100 -21.88 -6.98 -24.64
C SER A 100 -21.66 -8.18 -25.55
N GLU A 101 -22.12 -8.13 -26.80
CA GLU A 101 -21.75 -9.14 -27.78
C GLU A 101 -20.22 -9.29 -27.82
N SER A 102 -19.74 -10.49 -27.53
CA SER A 102 -18.31 -10.76 -27.36
C SER A 102 -17.86 -11.94 -28.21
N VAL A 103 -16.67 -11.82 -28.79
CA VAL A 103 -15.98 -12.88 -29.48
C VAL A 103 -14.82 -13.33 -28.61
N VAL A 104 -14.89 -14.55 -28.10
CA VAL A 104 -13.82 -15.16 -27.29
C VAL A 104 -13.18 -16.31 -28.04
N LEU A 105 -11.88 -16.47 -27.85
CA LEU A 105 -11.08 -17.58 -28.32
C LEU A 105 -10.81 -18.49 -27.12
N VAL A 106 -11.03 -19.79 -27.25
CA VAL A 106 -10.84 -20.77 -26.16
C VAL A 106 -9.67 -21.67 -26.55
N LEU A 107 -8.60 -21.62 -25.78
CA LEU A 107 -7.46 -22.54 -25.92
C LEU A 107 -7.75 -23.78 -25.06
N PRO A 108 -7.87 -25.00 -25.65
CA PRO A 108 -8.18 -26.20 -24.88
C PRO A 108 -7.23 -26.42 -23.70
N ALA A 109 -7.76 -26.93 -22.57
CA ALA A 109 -6.99 -27.12 -21.34
C ALA A 109 -5.69 -27.96 -21.53
N PRO A 110 -5.66 -29.02 -22.36
CA PRO A 110 -4.42 -29.73 -22.64
C PRO A 110 -3.34 -28.88 -23.33
N GLU A 111 -3.75 -28.03 -24.29
CA GLU A 111 -2.84 -27.13 -25.01
C GLU A 111 -2.31 -26.02 -24.10
N PHE A 112 -3.17 -25.47 -23.24
CA PHE A 112 -2.74 -24.52 -22.22
C PHE A 112 -1.67 -25.13 -21.30
N ARG A 113 -1.89 -26.34 -20.78
CA ARG A 113 -0.90 -27.05 -19.94
C ARG A 113 0.40 -27.34 -20.68
N ARG A 114 0.32 -27.68 -21.96
CA ARG A 114 1.50 -27.89 -22.81
C ARG A 114 2.32 -26.59 -22.94
N LEU A 115 1.69 -25.48 -23.25
CA LEU A 115 2.36 -24.19 -23.34
C LEU A 115 2.97 -23.76 -22.00
N MET A 116 2.29 -24.03 -20.89
CA MET A 116 2.82 -23.78 -19.54
C MET A 116 4.10 -24.59 -19.27
N ALA A 117 4.20 -25.82 -19.79
CA ALA A 117 5.36 -26.68 -19.61
C ALA A 117 6.51 -26.37 -20.59
N GLU A 118 6.21 -26.00 -21.84
CA GLU A 118 7.20 -25.83 -22.91
C GLU A 118 7.75 -24.39 -23.01
N SER A 119 7.00 -23.37 -22.54
CA SER A 119 7.39 -21.96 -22.67
C SER A 119 7.54 -21.27 -21.30
N PRO A 120 8.79 -21.00 -20.86
CA PRO A 120 9.03 -20.27 -19.61
C PRO A 120 8.42 -18.86 -19.59
N ALA A 121 8.25 -18.23 -20.76
CA ALA A 121 7.57 -16.93 -20.85
C ALA A 121 6.06 -17.06 -20.59
N PHE A 122 5.45 -18.12 -21.13
CA PHE A 122 4.04 -18.44 -20.96
C PHE A 122 3.73 -18.84 -19.52
N GLU A 123 4.55 -19.72 -18.94
CA GLU A 123 4.47 -20.10 -17.53
C GLU A 123 4.56 -18.86 -16.62
N ARG A 124 5.60 -18.05 -16.80
CA ARG A 124 5.77 -16.80 -16.04
C ARG A 124 4.59 -15.86 -16.17
N PHE A 125 3.98 -15.73 -17.33
CA PHE A 125 2.82 -14.85 -17.53
C PHE A 125 1.61 -15.28 -16.69
N PHE A 126 1.25 -16.55 -16.73
CA PHE A 126 0.07 -17.05 -16.03
C PHE A 126 0.30 -17.39 -14.55
N THR A 127 1.53 -17.69 -14.15
CA THR A 127 1.90 -17.87 -12.74
C THR A 127 2.15 -16.54 -12.01
N ARG A 128 2.36 -15.44 -12.72
CA ARG A 128 2.54 -14.09 -12.16
C ARG A 128 1.32 -13.53 -11.41
N GLY A 129 0.16 -14.06 -11.63
CA GLY A 129 -1.03 -13.78 -10.80
C GLY A 129 -1.09 -14.62 -9.51
N ARG A 130 -0.11 -15.51 -9.30
CA ARG A 130 0.24 -16.08 -8.01
C ARG A 130 1.36 -15.24 -7.42
N PRO A 131 1.14 -14.56 -6.31
CA PRO A 131 2.23 -14.13 -5.48
C PRO A 131 2.79 -15.37 -4.76
N ASP A 132 3.65 -16.13 -5.42
CA ASP A 132 4.49 -17.16 -4.79
C ASP A 132 5.85 -16.59 -4.37
N THR A 133 6.01 -15.26 -4.41
CA THR A 133 7.13 -14.62 -3.74
C THR A 133 6.60 -13.40 -2.98
N LEU A 134 6.55 -13.55 -1.65
CA LEU A 134 6.41 -12.45 -0.67
C LEU A 134 5.02 -11.82 -0.54
N ARG A 135 3.95 -12.63 -0.43
CA ARG A 135 2.93 -12.30 0.56
C ARG A 135 3.56 -12.55 1.92
N GLU A 136 3.88 -11.51 2.67
CA GLU A 136 3.73 -11.66 4.11
C GLU A 136 2.23 -11.90 4.32
N PRO A 137 1.84 -13.12 4.75
CA PRO A 137 0.44 -13.43 4.90
C PRO A 137 -0.13 -12.49 5.97
N SER A 138 -1.33 -11.99 5.74
CA SER A 138 -2.14 -11.58 6.92
C SER A 138 -2.09 -12.76 7.89
N PHE A 139 -2.12 -12.53 9.20
CA PHE A 139 -2.07 -13.64 10.17
C PHE A 139 -3.00 -14.78 9.75
N ALA A 140 -4.21 -14.47 9.27
CA ALA A 140 -5.20 -15.45 8.84
C ALA A 140 -4.74 -16.33 7.66
N THR A 141 -3.90 -15.82 6.76
CA THR A 141 -3.41 -16.53 5.56
C THR A 141 -1.96 -16.98 5.67
N ALA A 142 -1.24 -16.61 6.77
CA ALA A 142 0.10 -17.09 7.07
C ALA A 142 0.09 -18.60 7.32
N LYS A 143 1.09 -19.31 6.81
CA LYS A 143 1.29 -20.70 7.22
C LYS A 143 1.84 -20.72 8.65
N VAL A 144 1.38 -21.68 9.43
CA VAL A 144 1.88 -21.92 10.78
C VAL A 144 3.41 -22.05 10.83
N ALA A 145 4.01 -22.63 9.78
CA ALA A 145 5.46 -22.69 9.61
C ALA A 145 6.17 -21.33 9.68
N ASP A 146 5.53 -20.28 9.16
CA ASP A 146 6.08 -18.91 9.10
C ASP A 146 5.78 -18.11 10.38
N LEU A 147 4.81 -18.58 11.18
CA LEU A 147 4.43 -17.98 12.46
C LEU A 147 5.29 -18.47 13.63
N VAL A 148 5.90 -19.65 13.49
CA VAL A 148 6.78 -20.24 14.51
C VAL A 148 8.15 -19.56 14.46
N SER A 149 8.39 -18.63 15.37
CA SER A 149 9.61 -17.81 15.41
C SER A 149 10.78 -18.46 16.17
N ARG A 150 10.55 -19.50 16.97
CA ARG A 150 11.56 -20.12 17.85
C ARG A 150 11.45 -21.64 17.84
N ARG A 151 12.59 -22.32 18.08
CA ARG A 151 12.57 -23.76 18.39
C ARG A 151 11.77 -23.99 19.67
N PRO A 152 10.88 -25.00 19.69
CA PRO A 152 10.09 -25.31 20.87
C PRO A 152 11.00 -25.79 22.00
N VAL A 153 10.73 -25.33 23.23
CA VAL A 153 11.38 -25.84 24.42
C VAL A 153 10.53 -27.00 24.94
N ALA A 154 11.17 -28.12 25.19
CA ALA A 154 10.52 -29.34 25.65
C ALA A 154 11.27 -29.97 26.80
N CYS A 155 10.57 -30.81 27.57
CA CYS A 155 11.15 -31.60 28.64
C CYS A 155 10.58 -33.04 28.65
N PRO A 156 11.30 -34.03 29.20
CA PRO A 156 10.77 -35.36 29.44
C PRO A 156 9.62 -35.36 30.48
N PRO A 157 8.74 -36.36 30.47
CA PRO A 157 7.62 -36.43 31.44
C PRO A 157 8.05 -36.64 32.91
N GLU A 158 9.28 -37.12 33.15
CA GLU A 158 9.89 -37.31 34.46
C GLU A 158 10.44 -36.02 35.08
N THR A 159 10.56 -34.95 34.29
CA THR A 159 11.06 -33.65 34.77
C THR A 159 10.26 -33.15 35.96
N ALA A 160 10.91 -32.72 37.04
CA ALA A 160 10.24 -32.13 38.19
C ALA A 160 9.53 -30.80 37.83
N VAL A 161 8.35 -30.54 38.36
CA VAL A 161 7.59 -29.30 38.09
C VAL A 161 8.39 -28.03 38.47
N ALA A 162 9.22 -28.08 39.51
CA ALA A 162 10.11 -26.98 39.88
C ALA A 162 11.20 -26.70 38.82
N GLU A 163 11.67 -27.75 38.15
CA GLU A 163 12.63 -27.61 37.04
C GLU A 163 11.94 -27.06 35.78
N ALA A 164 10.77 -27.59 35.45
CA ALA A 164 9.95 -27.08 34.34
C ALA A 164 9.62 -25.59 34.54
N ALA A 165 9.28 -25.16 35.76
CA ALA A 165 9.06 -23.74 36.06
C ALA A 165 10.33 -22.90 35.87
N ARG A 166 11.52 -23.41 36.23
CA ARG A 166 12.80 -22.73 35.95
C ARG A 166 13.08 -22.64 34.44
N MET A 167 12.87 -23.72 33.69
CA MET A 167 13.01 -23.72 32.23
C MET A 167 12.10 -22.66 31.57
N MET A 168 10.83 -22.55 32.01
CA MET A 168 9.91 -21.52 31.51
C MET A 168 10.41 -20.11 31.83
N ARG A 169 10.88 -19.86 33.07
CA ARG A 169 11.41 -18.58 33.52
C ARG A 169 12.65 -18.19 32.71
N ASP A 170 13.63 -19.08 32.60
CA ASP A 170 14.94 -18.80 32.00
C ASP A 170 14.84 -18.62 30.47
N ALA A 171 13.88 -19.32 29.82
CA ALA A 171 13.57 -19.15 28.41
C ALA A 171 12.54 -18.03 28.11
N HIS A 172 12.00 -17.38 29.15
CA HIS A 172 10.92 -16.38 29.03
C HIS A 172 9.71 -16.88 28.25
N ILE A 173 9.22 -18.08 28.56
CA ILE A 173 8.07 -18.73 27.94
C ILE A 173 7.04 -19.16 28.99
N SER A 174 5.79 -19.33 28.57
CA SER A 174 4.68 -19.70 29.47
C SER A 174 4.20 -21.14 29.29
N SER A 175 4.88 -21.93 28.46
CA SER A 175 4.54 -23.33 28.20
C SER A 175 5.76 -24.14 27.76
N LEU A 176 5.74 -25.46 28.06
CA LEU A 176 6.71 -26.44 27.58
C LEU A 176 5.97 -27.57 26.87
N GLY A 177 6.53 -28.06 25.77
CA GLY A 177 6.16 -29.36 25.26
C GLY A 177 6.70 -30.48 26.17
N VAL A 178 5.91 -31.52 26.40
CA VAL A 178 6.39 -32.75 27.05
C VAL A 178 6.57 -33.80 26.00
N THR A 179 7.80 -34.30 25.80
CA THR A 179 8.16 -35.20 24.71
C THR A 179 8.81 -36.48 25.21
N ASP A 180 8.71 -37.53 24.39
CA ASP A 180 9.51 -38.72 24.55
C ASP A 180 10.97 -38.52 24.10
N PRO A 181 11.89 -39.48 24.32
CA PRO A 181 13.28 -39.37 23.87
C PRO A 181 13.45 -39.24 22.34
N ALA A 182 12.45 -39.60 21.54
CA ALA A 182 12.43 -39.44 20.10
C ALA A 182 11.92 -38.05 19.65
N GLY A 183 11.52 -37.19 20.60
CA GLY A 183 10.97 -35.86 20.32
C GLY A 183 9.47 -35.85 19.96
N ARG A 184 8.76 -36.96 20.13
CA ARG A 184 7.32 -37.05 19.89
C ARG A 184 6.56 -36.38 21.04
N LEU A 185 5.55 -35.59 20.68
CA LEU A 185 4.75 -34.87 21.66
C LEU A 185 3.86 -35.83 22.46
N LEU A 186 3.99 -35.83 23.78
CA LEU A 186 3.16 -36.56 24.74
C LEU A 186 2.13 -35.67 25.42
N GLY A 187 2.47 -34.39 25.60
CA GLY A 187 1.62 -33.45 26.29
C GLY A 187 2.16 -32.02 26.27
N ILE A 188 1.47 -31.12 26.93
CA ILE A 188 1.87 -29.73 27.17
C ILE A 188 1.70 -29.41 28.65
N VAL A 189 2.62 -28.63 29.21
CA VAL A 189 2.46 -28.03 30.55
C VAL A 189 2.62 -26.51 30.42
N THR A 190 1.73 -25.77 31.06
CA THR A 190 1.70 -24.31 31.06
C THR A 190 1.91 -23.74 32.46
N GLN A 191 2.24 -22.44 32.57
CA GLN A 191 2.26 -21.74 33.86
C GLN A 191 0.93 -21.88 34.63
N ARG A 192 -0.20 -21.90 33.90
CA ARG A 192 -1.51 -22.11 34.48
C ARG A 192 -1.66 -23.50 35.08
N ASP A 193 -1.17 -24.55 34.40
CA ASP A 193 -1.19 -25.92 34.97
C ASP A 193 -0.35 -26.00 36.25
N LEU A 194 0.81 -25.32 36.29
CA LEU A 194 1.64 -25.25 37.50
C LEU A 194 0.91 -24.50 38.63
N SER A 195 0.20 -23.43 38.33
CA SER A 195 -0.62 -22.71 39.33
C SER A 195 -1.79 -23.55 39.82
N ASP A 196 -2.61 -24.09 38.90
CA ASP A 196 -3.88 -24.73 39.25
C ASP A 196 -3.69 -26.17 39.79
N ARG A 197 -2.75 -26.94 39.18
CA ARG A 197 -2.60 -28.39 39.48
C ARG A 197 -1.45 -28.70 40.43
N VAL A 198 -0.57 -27.72 40.73
CA VAL A 198 0.55 -27.91 41.67
C VAL A 198 0.39 -27.00 42.89
N LEU A 199 0.41 -25.68 42.70
CA LEU A 199 0.35 -24.72 43.80
C LEU A 199 -1.00 -24.77 44.54
N ALA A 200 -2.12 -24.70 43.79
CA ALA A 200 -3.45 -24.72 44.41
C ALA A 200 -3.78 -26.05 45.07
N GLU A 201 -3.23 -27.17 44.61
CA GLU A 201 -3.42 -28.51 45.18
C GLU A 201 -2.33 -28.86 46.20
N GLY A 202 -1.36 -27.99 46.47
CA GLY A 202 -0.31 -28.22 47.47
C GLY A 202 0.62 -29.40 47.12
N ARG A 203 0.83 -29.71 45.84
CA ARG A 203 1.70 -30.83 45.43
C ARG A 203 3.18 -30.49 45.60
N ASP A 204 3.97 -31.53 45.82
CA ASP A 204 5.43 -31.39 45.97
C ASP A 204 6.08 -30.81 44.69
N PRO A 205 6.97 -29.82 44.81
CA PRO A 205 7.75 -29.31 43.70
C PRO A 205 8.60 -30.37 42.93
N ALA A 206 8.87 -31.53 43.55
CA ALA A 206 9.50 -32.67 42.91
C ALA A 206 8.54 -33.54 42.07
N THR A 207 7.26 -33.23 42.05
CA THR A 207 6.24 -33.94 41.24
C THR A 207 6.64 -33.97 39.79
N ALA A 208 6.53 -35.12 39.12
CA ALA A 208 6.86 -35.24 37.69
C ALA A 208 5.83 -34.54 36.82
N VAL A 209 6.30 -33.77 35.80
CA VAL A 209 5.46 -33.02 34.85
C VAL A 209 4.43 -33.90 34.15
N GLY A 210 4.76 -35.15 33.83
CA GLY A 210 3.86 -36.11 33.19
C GLY A 210 2.57 -36.42 33.96
N THR A 211 2.52 -36.08 35.28
CA THR A 211 1.33 -36.26 36.11
C THR A 211 0.42 -35.03 36.12
N VAL A 212 0.93 -33.86 35.73
CA VAL A 212 0.21 -32.58 35.77
C VAL A 212 0.01 -31.98 34.36
N MET A 213 0.69 -32.51 33.33
CA MET A 213 0.54 -32.05 31.94
C MET A 213 -0.86 -32.29 31.40
N THR A 214 -1.23 -31.55 30.39
CA THR A 214 -2.36 -31.88 29.52
C THR A 214 -1.89 -32.88 28.49
N ARG A 215 -2.41 -34.11 28.52
CA ARG A 215 -2.09 -35.19 27.58
C ARG A 215 -2.83 -34.97 26.27
N ASP A 216 -2.24 -35.46 25.15
CA ASP A 216 -2.82 -35.41 23.81
C ASP A 216 -3.40 -34.02 23.47
N PRO A 217 -2.59 -32.94 23.57
CA PRO A 217 -3.08 -31.60 23.34
C PRO A 217 -3.53 -31.41 21.91
N VAL A 218 -4.43 -30.46 21.68
CA VAL A 218 -4.78 -30.01 20.31
C VAL A 218 -3.52 -29.48 19.64
N THR A 219 -3.23 -29.97 18.43
CA THR A 219 -2.02 -29.63 17.66
C THR A 219 -2.37 -29.11 16.28
N LEU A 220 -1.42 -28.43 15.63
CA LEU A 220 -1.53 -27.98 14.25
C LEU A 220 -0.35 -28.52 13.43
N PRO A 221 -0.57 -28.90 12.14
CA PRO A 221 0.52 -29.17 11.23
C PRO A 221 1.17 -27.86 10.75
N ARG A 222 2.44 -27.91 10.31
CA ARG A 222 3.16 -26.73 9.77
C ARG A 222 2.46 -26.05 8.59
N GLY A 223 1.68 -26.82 7.82
CA GLY A 223 0.95 -26.32 6.66
C GLY A 223 -0.40 -25.66 6.98
N ALA A 224 -0.89 -25.71 8.22
CA ALA A 224 -2.11 -25.03 8.65
C ALA A 224 -1.97 -23.51 8.51
N LEU A 225 -3.10 -22.80 8.49
CA LEU A 225 -3.16 -21.34 8.36
C LEU A 225 -3.34 -20.65 9.72
N GLY A 226 -2.97 -19.39 9.81
CA GLY A 226 -3.22 -18.57 11.00
C GLY A 226 -4.71 -18.45 11.35
N SER A 227 -5.62 -18.52 10.36
CA SER A 227 -7.06 -18.65 10.60
C SER A 227 -7.40 -19.89 11.43
N ASP A 228 -6.74 -21.03 11.19
CA ASP A 228 -6.98 -22.27 11.92
C ASP A 228 -6.49 -22.13 13.38
N VAL A 229 -5.36 -21.40 13.57
CA VAL A 229 -4.86 -21.07 14.91
C VAL A 229 -5.90 -20.25 15.69
N LEU A 230 -6.45 -19.19 15.08
CA LEU A 230 -7.47 -18.33 15.70
C LEU A 230 -8.73 -19.12 16.07
N SER A 231 -9.25 -19.89 15.11
CA SER A 231 -10.46 -20.70 15.32
C SER A 231 -10.29 -21.68 16.48
N LEU A 232 -9.17 -22.44 16.49
CA LEU A 232 -8.92 -23.43 17.55
C LEU A 232 -8.70 -22.78 18.92
N MET A 233 -7.95 -21.65 18.99
CA MET A 233 -7.76 -20.94 20.26
C MET A 233 -9.08 -20.40 20.84
N LEU A 234 -9.96 -19.85 19.98
CA LEU A 234 -11.27 -19.33 20.39
C LEU A 234 -12.25 -20.46 20.77
N GLU A 235 -12.40 -21.47 19.91
CA GLU A 235 -13.33 -22.59 20.12
C GLU A 235 -12.98 -23.42 21.37
N ARG A 236 -11.68 -23.70 21.53
CA ARG A 236 -11.17 -24.53 22.62
C ARG A 236 -10.77 -23.75 23.87
N ARG A 237 -10.78 -22.39 23.81
CA ARG A 237 -10.36 -21.50 24.91
C ARG A 237 -8.94 -21.81 25.41
N ILE A 238 -8.01 -22.08 24.47
CA ILE A 238 -6.61 -22.39 24.74
C ILE A 238 -5.71 -21.27 24.23
N GLY A 239 -4.64 -21.00 24.98
CA GLY A 239 -3.68 -19.94 24.63
C GLY A 239 -2.35 -20.46 24.04
N HIS A 240 -2.20 -21.77 23.89
CA HIS A 240 -0.99 -22.44 23.42
C HIS A 240 -1.36 -23.58 22.48
N LEU A 241 -0.76 -23.61 21.29
CA LEU A 241 -0.96 -24.66 20.28
C LEU A 241 0.39 -25.23 19.86
N PRO A 242 0.71 -26.47 20.24
CA PRO A 242 1.88 -27.16 19.71
C PRO A 242 1.75 -27.39 18.20
N VAL A 243 2.84 -27.19 17.49
CA VAL A 243 2.96 -27.49 16.05
C VAL A 243 3.73 -28.79 15.89
N VAL A 244 3.14 -29.74 15.17
CA VAL A 244 3.73 -31.08 15.00
C VAL A 244 3.90 -31.41 13.52
N GLU A 245 4.94 -32.19 13.23
CA GLU A 245 5.22 -32.79 11.91
C GLU A 245 5.61 -34.25 12.14
N ASP A 246 4.88 -35.18 11.57
CA ASP A 246 5.07 -36.62 11.78
C ASP A 246 5.08 -37.06 13.27
N GLY A 247 4.31 -36.35 14.10
CA GLY A 247 4.22 -36.55 15.55
C GLY A 247 5.34 -35.89 16.36
N LEU A 248 6.36 -35.30 15.72
CA LEU A 248 7.44 -34.58 16.36
C LEU A 248 7.04 -33.13 16.66
N LEU A 249 7.41 -32.62 17.84
CA LEU A 249 7.19 -31.23 18.19
C LEU A 249 8.18 -30.34 17.43
N VAL A 250 7.68 -29.51 16.51
CA VAL A 250 8.48 -28.61 15.68
C VAL A 250 8.27 -27.12 15.96
N GLY A 251 7.27 -26.78 16.78
CA GLY A 251 6.95 -25.40 17.13
C GLY A 251 5.93 -25.27 18.24
N MET A 252 5.73 -24.04 18.70
CA MET A 252 4.68 -23.64 19.63
C MET A 252 4.15 -22.28 19.19
N ILE A 253 2.84 -22.14 19.05
CA ILE A 253 2.18 -20.85 18.83
C ILE A 253 1.41 -20.49 20.08
N THR A 254 1.57 -19.24 20.52
CA THR A 254 0.93 -18.73 21.73
C THR A 254 0.03 -17.53 21.41
N GLN A 255 -0.87 -17.19 22.33
CA GLN A 255 -1.67 -15.97 22.22
C GLN A 255 -0.80 -14.70 22.14
N THR A 256 0.40 -14.72 22.73
CA THR A 256 1.37 -13.63 22.65
C THR A 256 1.93 -13.48 21.22
N ASP A 257 2.13 -14.58 20.50
CA ASP A 257 2.57 -14.53 19.10
C ASP A 257 1.47 -13.94 18.21
N LEU A 258 0.20 -14.28 18.44
CA LEU A 258 -0.97 -13.64 17.84
C LEU A 258 -0.99 -12.13 18.08
N THR A 259 -0.82 -11.72 19.34
CA THR A 259 -0.82 -10.31 19.75
C THR A 259 0.36 -9.58 19.11
N ARG A 260 1.54 -10.20 19.04
CA ARG A 260 2.73 -9.63 18.42
C ARG A 260 2.57 -9.47 16.92
N PHE A 261 1.97 -10.44 16.23
CA PHE A 261 1.69 -10.34 14.79
C PHE A 261 0.60 -9.28 14.50
N GLN A 262 -0.38 -9.11 15.38
CA GLN A 262 -1.42 -8.07 15.28
C GLN A 262 -0.97 -6.70 15.82
N ALA A 263 0.13 -6.62 16.55
CA ALA A 263 0.52 -5.46 17.36
C ALA A 263 1.04 -4.26 16.52
N VAL A 264 1.31 -4.40 15.23
CA VAL A 264 1.66 -3.27 14.36
C VAL A 264 0.46 -2.91 13.49
N THR A 265 -0.59 -2.43 14.09
CA THR A 265 -1.66 -1.73 13.37
C THR A 265 -1.46 -0.22 13.52
N ALA A 266 -1.79 0.57 12.51
CA ALA A 266 -1.73 2.03 12.60
C ALA A 266 -2.47 2.56 13.84
N SER A 267 -3.60 1.94 14.20
CA SER A 267 -4.39 2.31 15.39
C SER A 267 -3.61 2.13 16.71
N VAL A 268 -2.76 1.11 16.82
CA VAL A 268 -1.90 0.90 17.99
C VAL A 268 -0.84 1.99 18.06
N LEU A 269 -0.17 2.30 16.92
CA LEU A 269 0.82 3.38 16.88
C LEU A 269 0.20 4.73 17.24
N VAL A 270 -0.96 5.06 16.70
CA VAL A 270 -1.70 6.29 17.01
C VAL A 270 -2.02 6.39 18.51
N ARG A 271 -2.49 5.30 19.13
CA ARG A 271 -2.78 5.25 20.56
C ARG A 271 -1.51 5.41 21.40
N ASP A 272 -0.44 4.69 21.03
CA ASP A 272 0.83 4.72 21.77
C ASP A 272 1.45 6.15 21.70
N ILE A 273 1.37 6.81 20.54
CA ILE A 273 1.77 8.21 20.36
C ILE A 273 0.92 9.15 21.24
N ALA A 274 -0.38 8.98 21.27
CA ALA A 274 -1.27 9.82 22.07
C ALA A 274 -0.96 9.71 23.58
N ALA A 275 -0.49 8.55 24.03
CA ALA A 275 -0.10 8.31 25.41
C ALA A 275 1.34 8.72 25.74
N ALA A 276 2.20 8.96 24.74
CA ALA A 276 3.61 9.27 24.93
C ALA A 276 3.82 10.58 25.74
N GLY A 277 4.71 10.54 26.73
CA GLY A 277 5.02 11.68 27.59
C GLY A 277 6.21 12.53 27.09
N SER A 278 6.93 12.08 26.08
CA SER A 278 8.15 12.74 25.59
C SER A 278 8.36 12.56 24.10
N VAL A 279 9.20 13.42 23.50
CA VAL A 279 9.63 13.31 22.09
C VAL A 279 10.30 11.96 21.82
N ALA A 280 11.12 11.47 22.76
CA ALA A 280 11.83 10.18 22.62
C ALA A 280 10.86 8.99 22.55
N GLU A 281 9.78 9.03 23.32
CA GLU A 281 8.74 7.99 23.26
C GLU A 281 7.99 8.03 21.93
N ILE A 282 7.64 9.22 21.42
CA ILE A 282 7.00 9.38 20.10
C ILE A 282 7.95 8.84 19.02
N ALA A 283 9.24 9.20 19.06
CA ALA A 283 10.25 8.75 18.11
C ALA A 283 10.40 7.21 18.11
N ALA A 284 10.35 6.57 19.28
CA ALA A 284 10.38 5.11 19.39
C ALA A 284 9.17 4.44 18.72
N VAL A 285 7.99 5.08 18.76
CA VAL A 285 6.78 4.58 18.11
C VAL A 285 6.85 4.81 16.60
N THR A 286 7.22 6.00 16.14
CA THR A 286 7.30 6.33 14.70
C THR A 286 8.40 5.53 13.98
N ALA A 287 9.47 5.11 14.67
CA ALA A 287 10.49 4.21 14.14
C ALA A 287 9.92 2.86 13.64
N ARG A 288 8.67 2.50 14.01
CA ARG A 288 7.96 1.28 13.58
C ARG A 288 7.18 1.48 12.27
N ILE A 289 7.15 2.67 11.69
CA ILE A 289 6.45 2.95 10.41
C ILE A 289 6.95 2.06 9.26
N PRO A 290 8.27 1.80 9.09
CA PRO A 290 8.73 0.87 8.05
C PRO A 290 8.15 -0.55 8.19
N GLU A 291 7.99 -1.05 9.41
CA GLU A 291 7.36 -2.35 9.69
C GLU A 291 5.86 -2.32 9.33
N LEU A 292 5.17 -1.22 9.68
CA LEU A 292 3.77 -1.00 9.30
C LEU A 292 3.61 -0.97 7.77
N LEU A 293 4.51 -0.29 7.04
CA LEU A 293 4.52 -0.27 5.57
C LEU A 293 4.63 -1.70 5.00
N VAL A 294 5.60 -2.48 5.47
CA VAL A 294 5.80 -3.87 5.04
C VAL A 294 4.56 -4.72 5.30
N GLN A 295 3.95 -4.58 6.47
CA GLN A 295 2.75 -5.32 6.85
C GLN A 295 1.54 -4.96 5.97
N LEU A 296 1.30 -3.66 5.73
CA LEU A 296 0.16 -3.21 4.93
C LEU A 296 0.30 -3.61 3.45
N VAL A 297 1.49 -3.43 2.88
CA VAL A 297 1.79 -3.84 1.50
C VAL A 297 1.72 -5.36 1.35
N GLY A 298 2.28 -6.12 2.31
CA GLY A 298 2.19 -7.58 2.35
C GLY A 298 0.75 -8.09 2.51
N GLY A 299 -0.10 -7.33 3.22
CA GLY A 299 -1.54 -7.56 3.32
C GLY A 299 -2.35 -7.19 2.07
N ASN A 300 -1.69 -6.82 0.98
CA ASN A 300 -2.31 -6.41 -0.30
C ASN A 300 -3.30 -5.24 -0.14
N GLN A 301 -3.03 -4.33 0.81
CA GLN A 301 -3.80 -3.10 0.93
C GLN A 301 -3.47 -2.16 -0.23
N SER A 302 -4.48 -1.41 -0.72
CA SER A 302 -4.26 -0.39 -1.74
C SER A 302 -3.35 0.73 -1.24
N HIS A 303 -2.62 1.39 -2.15
CA HIS A 303 -1.77 2.51 -1.79
C HIS A 303 -2.53 3.60 -1.00
N GLU A 304 -3.80 3.84 -1.34
CA GLU A 304 -4.67 4.81 -0.66
C GLU A 304 -4.81 4.49 0.84
N VAL A 305 -5.06 3.22 1.18
CA VAL A 305 -5.15 2.75 2.58
C VAL A 305 -3.78 2.83 3.26
N VAL A 306 -2.73 2.37 2.59
CA VAL A 306 -1.36 2.37 3.15
C VAL A 306 -0.90 3.78 3.47
N THR A 307 -0.98 4.71 2.51
CA THR A 307 -0.50 6.09 2.70
C THR A 307 -1.37 6.85 3.70
N ARG A 308 -2.69 6.59 3.70
CA ARG A 308 -3.61 7.18 4.69
C ARG A 308 -3.22 6.77 6.11
N LEU A 309 -3.04 5.46 6.37
CA LEU A 309 -2.70 4.96 7.70
C LEU A 309 -1.32 5.44 8.17
N ILE A 310 -0.33 5.50 7.28
CA ILE A 310 0.99 6.07 7.61
C ILE A 310 0.86 7.56 7.96
N THR A 311 0.07 8.32 7.21
CA THR A 311 -0.15 9.75 7.49
C THR A 311 -0.93 9.96 8.77
N ASP A 312 -1.90 9.10 9.12
CA ASP A 312 -2.62 9.19 10.39
C ASP A 312 -1.67 9.05 11.60
N VAL A 313 -0.61 8.24 11.48
CA VAL A 313 0.47 8.14 12.49
C VAL A 313 1.26 9.45 12.57
N ALA A 314 1.63 10.06 11.43
CA ALA A 314 2.32 11.35 11.38
C ALA A 314 1.46 12.49 11.95
N ASP A 315 0.17 12.50 11.64
CA ASP A 315 -0.78 13.47 12.20
C ASP A 315 -0.91 13.34 13.72
N ALA A 316 -0.91 12.10 14.24
CA ALA A 316 -0.93 11.86 15.67
C ALA A 316 0.37 12.34 16.34
N ALA A 317 1.53 12.07 15.72
CA ALA A 317 2.83 12.56 16.20
C ALA A 317 2.86 14.08 16.24
N THR A 318 2.41 14.76 15.17
CA THR A 318 2.33 16.21 15.09
C THR A 318 1.43 16.77 16.22
N ARG A 319 0.21 16.23 16.38
CA ARG A 319 -0.70 16.66 17.45
C ARG A 319 -0.14 16.45 18.86
N ARG A 320 0.58 15.33 19.07
CA ARG A 320 1.19 15.06 20.38
C ARG A 320 2.35 16.00 20.67
N LEU A 321 3.22 16.27 19.68
CA LEU A 321 4.31 17.25 19.82
C LEU A 321 3.79 18.67 20.10
N ILE A 322 2.72 19.08 19.42
CA ILE A 322 2.00 20.33 19.69
C ILE A 322 1.56 20.40 21.16
N ALA A 323 0.88 19.35 21.65
CA ALA A 323 0.43 19.32 23.04
C ALA A 323 1.58 19.33 24.06
N LEU A 324 2.72 18.70 23.76
CA LEU A 324 3.92 18.74 24.61
C LEU A 324 4.56 20.13 24.61
N ALA A 325 4.62 20.79 23.45
CA ALA A 325 5.15 22.16 23.35
C ALA A 325 4.27 23.16 24.08
N GLU A 326 2.93 23.07 23.95
CA GLU A 326 2.00 23.90 24.72
C GLU A 326 2.07 23.67 26.24
N ALA A 327 2.26 22.42 26.67
CA ALA A 327 2.45 22.09 28.08
C ALA A 327 3.74 22.73 28.66
N ARG A 328 4.78 22.90 27.85
CA ARG A 328 6.06 23.48 28.24
C ARG A 328 6.07 25.02 28.14
N LEU A 329 5.53 25.58 27.05
CA LEU A 329 5.59 27.02 26.76
C LEU A 329 4.39 27.78 27.30
N GLY A 330 3.38 27.11 27.80
CA GLY A 330 2.07 27.67 28.13
C GLY A 330 1.10 27.62 26.94
N PRO A 331 -0.19 27.94 27.20
CA PRO A 331 -1.22 27.94 26.17
C PRO A 331 -0.92 29.00 25.09
N ALA A 332 -1.37 28.74 23.86
CA ALA A 332 -1.23 29.67 22.76
C ALA A 332 -1.91 31.02 23.09
N PRO A 333 -1.22 32.16 22.88
CA PRO A 333 -1.71 33.47 23.27
C PRO A 333 -2.93 33.96 22.48
N VAL A 334 -3.05 33.51 21.22
CA VAL A 334 -4.20 33.77 20.34
C VAL A 334 -4.54 32.50 19.56
N PRO A 335 -5.75 32.43 18.97
CA PRO A 335 -6.10 31.28 18.11
C PRO A 335 -5.09 31.07 16.96
N TYR A 336 -4.76 29.82 16.68
CA TYR A 336 -3.88 29.43 15.58
C TYR A 336 -4.36 28.14 14.94
N VAL A 337 -3.85 27.85 13.74
CA VAL A 337 -4.01 26.54 13.09
C VAL A 337 -2.66 26.07 12.56
N TRP A 338 -2.31 24.83 12.91
CA TRP A 338 -1.18 24.13 12.34
C TRP A 338 -1.64 23.39 11.10
N LEU A 339 -0.93 23.57 9.99
CA LEU A 339 -1.26 23.02 8.69
C LEU A 339 -0.11 22.14 8.18
N ALA A 340 -0.44 20.97 7.66
CA ALA A 340 0.47 20.17 6.85
C ALA A 340 0.29 20.51 5.38
N CYS A 341 1.38 20.47 4.61
CA CYS A 341 1.37 20.57 3.16
C CYS A 341 2.11 19.39 2.51
N GLY A 342 2.36 19.44 1.23
CA GLY A 342 3.06 18.36 0.53
C GLY A 342 2.39 16.98 0.68
N SER A 343 3.16 15.94 0.90
CA SER A 343 2.64 14.56 1.02
C SER A 343 1.78 14.36 2.27
N GLN A 344 2.11 15.01 3.41
CA GLN A 344 1.30 14.93 4.62
C GLN A 344 -0.03 15.66 4.43
N GLY A 345 -0.04 16.85 3.81
CA GLY A 345 -1.25 17.59 3.48
C GLY A 345 -2.20 16.76 2.63
N ARG A 346 -1.69 16.07 1.61
CA ARG A 346 -2.47 15.20 0.72
C ARG A 346 -2.82 13.83 1.32
N GLN A 347 -2.31 13.47 2.48
CA GLN A 347 -2.44 12.14 3.11
C GLN A 347 -1.81 11.03 2.25
N GLU A 348 -0.64 11.31 1.69
CA GLU A 348 0.09 10.46 0.74
C GLU A 348 1.53 10.17 1.19
N GLN A 349 1.79 10.21 2.52
CA GLN A 349 3.10 9.86 3.07
C GLN A 349 3.39 8.37 2.90
N THR A 350 4.68 8.04 2.79
CA THR A 350 5.19 6.68 2.61
C THR A 350 6.25 6.37 3.67
N GLY A 351 7.01 5.29 3.50
CA GLY A 351 8.06 4.88 4.44
C GLY A 351 9.26 5.85 4.55
N HIS A 352 9.38 6.82 3.65
CA HIS A 352 10.38 7.88 3.68
C HIS A 352 9.73 9.20 3.29
N THR A 353 9.76 10.18 4.19
CA THR A 353 9.09 11.47 4.00
C THR A 353 9.81 12.58 4.78
N ASP A 354 9.82 13.76 4.19
CA ASP A 354 10.19 15.02 4.81
C ASP A 354 8.95 15.64 5.51
N GLN A 355 9.18 16.64 6.36
CA GLN A 355 8.12 17.42 6.96
C GLN A 355 7.91 18.70 6.16
N ASP A 356 6.66 18.93 5.74
CA ASP A 356 6.20 20.17 5.11
C ASP A 356 5.02 20.70 5.92
N ASN A 357 5.18 21.84 6.56
CA ASN A 357 4.14 22.41 7.44
C ASN A 357 4.21 23.93 7.54
N CYS A 358 3.15 24.54 8.02
CA CYS A 358 3.10 25.96 8.31
C CYS A 358 2.11 26.26 9.44
N LEU A 359 2.17 27.48 9.96
CA LEU A 359 1.30 27.97 11.01
C LEU A 359 0.64 29.27 10.59
N ILE A 360 -0.68 29.36 10.78
CA ILE A 360 -1.46 30.59 10.68
C ILE A 360 -1.96 30.93 12.08
N HIS A 361 -1.68 32.11 12.55
CA HIS A 361 -2.24 32.63 13.80
C HIS A 361 -3.19 33.80 13.54
N ASP A 362 -3.99 34.16 14.54
CA ASP A 362 -4.89 35.31 14.47
C ASP A 362 -4.13 36.63 14.31
N ASP A 363 -4.72 37.60 13.61
CA ASP A 363 -4.14 38.91 13.36
C ASP A 363 -4.00 39.77 14.65
N ALA A 364 -4.68 39.39 15.74
CA ALA A 364 -4.57 40.01 17.05
C ALA A 364 -3.23 39.77 17.78
N ALA A 365 -2.38 38.86 17.25
CA ALA A 365 -1.08 38.51 17.83
C ALA A 365 -0.14 39.73 17.90
N THR A 366 0.40 40.00 19.08
CA THR A 366 1.44 41.00 19.34
C THR A 366 2.81 40.50 18.84
N GLU A 367 3.85 41.34 18.92
CA GLU A 367 5.22 40.93 18.58
C GLU A 367 5.75 39.84 19.52
N ASP A 368 5.44 39.94 20.82
CA ASP A 368 5.80 38.89 21.80
C ASP A 368 5.08 37.58 21.51
N ASP A 369 3.81 37.64 21.10
CA ASP A 369 3.06 36.45 20.70
C ASP A 369 3.66 35.80 19.45
N ARG A 370 4.13 36.57 18.48
CA ARG A 370 4.84 36.03 17.29
C ARG A 370 6.13 35.34 17.67
N ALA A 371 6.90 35.92 18.62
CA ALA A 371 8.09 35.28 19.15
C ALA A 371 7.76 33.92 19.82
N TRP A 372 6.65 33.88 20.59
CA TRP A 372 6.14 32.66 21.20
C TRP A 372 5.80 31.60 20.11
N PHE A 373 5.04 31.98 19.06
CA PHE A 373 4.68 31.07 17.99
C PHE A 373 5.91 30.52 17.26
N LEU A 374 6.93 31.34 17.04
CA LEU A 374 8.16 30.88 16.39
C LEU A 374 8.94 29.87 17.26
N ALA A 375 9.02 30.13 18.57
CA ALA A 375 9.64 29.18 19.53
C ALA A 375 8.84 27.88 19.59
N PHE A 376 7.53 27.95 19.65
CA PHE A 376 6.61 26.82 19.61
C PHE A 376 6.77 25.99 18.33
N ALA A 377 6.77 26.63 17.16
CA ALA A 377 6.94 25.97 15.89
C ALA A 377 8.33 25.31 15.76
N THR A 378 9.38 25.96 16.29
CA THR A 378 10.74 25.40 16.31
C THR A 378 10.78 24.11 17.12
N GLU A 379 10.14 24.08 18.28
CA GLU A 379 10.08 22.90 19.14
C GLU A 379 9.34 21.74 18.45
N VAL A 380 8.17 22.01 17.85
CA VAL A 380 7.38 20.99 17.15
C VAL A 380 8.14 20.44 15.94
N CYS A 381 8.74 21.30 15.11
CA CYS A 381 9.51 20.87 13.93
C CYS A 381 10.76 20.06 14.31
N THR A 382 11.48 20.47 15.38
CA THR A 382 12.61 19.70 15.92
C THR A 382 12.15 18.34 16.46
N GLY A 383 11.01 18.30 17.12
CA GLY A 383 10.40 17.06 17.58
C GLY A 383 10.02 16.14 16.42
N LEU A 384 9.48 16.68 15.33
CA LEU A 384 9.17 15.90 14.11
C LEU A 384 10.43 15.32 13.48
N ASP A 385 11.54 16.08 13.40
CA ASP A 385 12.81 15.58 12.89
C ASP A 385 13.35 14.42 13.74
N ALA A 386 13.30 14.55 15.07
CA ALA A 386 13.64 13.48 15.99
C ALA A 386 12.75 12.24 15.83
N CYS A 387 11.52 12.40 15.36
CA CYS A 387 10.59 11.33 15.05
C CYS A 387 10.79 10.71 13.64
N GLY A 388 11.83 11.16 12.89
CA GLY A 388 12.18 10.63 11.57
C GLY A 388 11.54 11.36 10.39
N TYR A 389 10.80 12.44 10.62
CA TYR A 389 10.29 13.35 9.59
C TYR A 389 11.33 14.44 9.34
N VAL A 390 12.30 14.13 8.46
CA VAL A 390 13.46 15.00 8.24
C VAL A 390 13.06 16.41 7.81
N PHE A 391 13.91 17.39 8.14
CA PHE A 391 13.68 18.77 7.74
C PHE A 391 13.54 18.90 6.21
N CYS A 392 12.57 19.71 5.78
CA CYS A 392 12.37 20.00 4.36
C CYS A 392 13.58 20.77 3.80
N PRO A 393 14.24 20.27 2.74
CA PRO A 393 15.37 20.98 2.10
C PRO A 393 14.98 22.36 1.56
N GLY A 394 13.70 22.57 1.27
CA GLY A 394 13.14 23.86 0.83
C GLY A 394 12.73 24.79 1.95
N GLU A 395 13.04 24.45 3.20
CA GLU A 395 12.69 25.25 4.40
C GLU A 395 11.18 25.56 4.53
N MET A 396 10.33 24.70 3.97
CA MET A 396 8.86 24.87 4.03
C MET A 396 8.30 24.31 5.34
N MET A 397 8.69 24.92 6.46
CA MET A 397 8.34 24.48 7.81
C MET A 397 7.90 25.67 8.66
N ALA A 398 6.98 25.43 9.59
CA ALA A 398 6.45 26.46 10.50
C ALA A 398 7.55 27.13 11.36
N MET A 399 8.69 26.46 11.60
CA MET A 399 9.85 27.05 12.28
C MET A 399 10.55 28.14 11.45
N THR A 400 10.32 28.21 10.15
CA THR A 400 10.83 29.26 9.29
C THR A 400 9.92 30.49 9.42
N PRO A 401 10.43 31.68 9.78
CA PRO A 401 9.59 32.85 10.06
C PRO A 401 8.57 33.19 8.99
N ARG A 402 8.93 32.94 7.70
CA ARG A 402 8.04 33.16 6.56
C ARG A 402 6.76 32.32 6.62
N TRP A 403 6.79 31.14 7.22
CA TRP A 403 5.67 30.18 7.25
C TRP A 403 4.95 30.13 8.61
N CYS A 404 5.32 31.04 9.55
CA CYS A 404 4.67 31.26 10.85
C CYS A 404 4.16 32.68 10.88
N GLN A 405 2.97 32.94 10.33
CA GLN A 405 2.50 34.28 10.04
C GLN A 405 1.01 34.45 10.39
N PRO A 406 0.56 35.71 10.62
CA PRO A 406 -0.86 36.01 10.82
C PRO A 406 -1.69 35.77 9.55
N LEU A 407 -2.99 35.60 9.72
CA LEU A 407 -3.93 35.32 8.64
C LEU A 407 -3.89 36.36 7.52
N SER A 408 -3.76 37.63 7.85
CA SER A 408 -3.65 38.75 6.88
C SER A 408 -2.43 38.57 5.96
N VAL A 409 -1.27 38.20 6.51
CA VAL A 409 -0.05 37.96 5.72
C VAL A 409 -0.20 36.73 4.81
N TRP A 410 -0.84 35.67 5.29
CA TRP A 410 -1.15 34.51 4.45
C TRP A 410 -2.09 34.84 3.29
N ARG A 411 -3.09 35.72 3.54
CA ARG A 411 -3.98 36.23 2.49
C ARG A 411 -3.19 37.01 1.44
N ASP A 412 -2.25 37.87 1.88
CA ASP A 412 -1.37 38.61 0.98
C ASP A 412 -0.44 37.69 0.17
N TYR A 413 0.07 36.61 0.74
CA TYR A 413 0.86 35.63 0.01
C TYR A 413 0.05 35.01 -1.14
N PHE A 414 -1.14 34.47 -0.87
CA PHE A 414 -1.97 33.88 -1.90
C PHE A 414 -2.40 34.88 -2.96
N HIS A 415 -2.82 36.09 -2.55
CA HIS A 415 -3.15 37.15 -3.50
C HIS A 415 -1.96 37.55 -4.36
N GLY A 416 -0.77 37.63 -3.78
CA GLY A 416 0.47 37.95 -4.49
C GLY A 416 0.85 36.89 -5.52
N TRP A 417 0.78 35.62 -5.16
CA TRP A 417 1.08 34.49 -6.06
C TRP A 417 0.10 34.40 -7.22
N ILE A 418 -1.19 34.66 -6.96
CA ILE A 418 -2.23 34.63 -7.99
C ILE A 418 -2.12 35.82 -8.92
N ALA A 419 -1.88 37.02 -8.40
CA ALA A 419 -1.87 38.25 -9.17
C ALA A 419 -0.59 38.42 -10.02
N ARG A 420 0.55 37.90 -9.53
CA ARG A 420 1.87 38.02 -10.17
C ARG A 420 2.57 36.65 -10.24
N PRO A 421 2.14 35.78 -11.14
CA PRO A 421 2.66 34.41 -11.24
C PRO A 421 4.04 34.41 -11.89
N ASP A 422 5.09 34.42 -11.10
CA ASP A 422 6.46 34.12 -11.49
C ASP A 422 6.84 32.66 -11.18
N PRO A 423 8.00 32.14 -11.60
CA PRO A 423 8.40 30.76 -11.35
C PRO A 423 8.48 30.37 -9.86
N MET A 424 8.90 31.31 -8.98
CA MET A 424 8.97 31.08 -7.54
C MET A 424 7.56 31.06 -6.95
N ALA A 425 6.71 32.02 -7.31
CA ALA A 425 5.31 32.05 -6.90
C ALA A 425 4.56 30.76 -7.29
N GLN A 426 4.84 30.23 -8.50
CA GLN A 426 4.23 28.98 -8.96
C GLN A 426 4.71 27.76 -8.17
N MET A 427 5.98 27.68 -7.84
CA MET A 427 6.52 26.62 -6.99
C MET A 427 5.88 26.64 -5.61
N LEU A 428 5.84 27.81 -4.96
CA LEU A 428 5.25 27.98 -3.64
C LEU A 428 3.75 27.69 -3.65
N ALA A 429 3.02 28.26 -4.62
CA ALA A 429 1.60 27.98 -4.79
C ALA A 429 1.32 26.48 -4.93
N SER A 430 2.14 25.76 -5.72
CA SER A 430 1.98 24.31 -5.92
C SER A 430 2.00 23.54 -4.60
N VAL A 431 2.81 23.92 -3.63
CA VAL A 431 2.85 23.25 -2.31
C VAL A 431 1.73 23.78 -1.40
N MET A 432 1.49 25.10 -1.38
CA MET A 432 0.54 25.73 -0.45
C MET A 432 -0.94 25.51 -0.85
N PHE A 433 -1.24 25.08 -2.06
CA PHE A 433 -2.58 24.59 -2.41
C PHE A 433 -2.89 23.16 -1.88
N ASP A 434 -1.92 22.51 -1.24
CA ASP A 434 -2.09 21.20 -0.60
C ASP A 434 -2.23 21.30 0.93
N LEU A 435 -2.51 22.49 1.47
CA LEU A 435 -2.68 22.72 2.90
C LEU A 435 -3.87 21.96 3.48
N ARG A 436 -3.63 21.31 4.64
CA ARG A 436 -4.64 20.58 5.42
C ARG A 436 -4.45 20.85 6.91
N PRO A 437 -5.51 21.23 7.66
CA PRO A 437 -5.46 21.41 9.09
C PRO A 437 -5.13 20.11 9.83
N ILE A 438 -4.20 20.21 10.81
CA ILE A 438 -3.82 19.10 11.70
C ILE A 438 -4.29 19.36 13.13
N ALA A 439 -4.13 20.59 13.62
CA ALA A 439 -4.51 21.00 14.97
C ALA A 439 -4.86 22.49 15.03
N GLY A 440 -5.57 22.91 16.07
CA GLY A 440 -5.92 24.30 16.34
C GLY A 440 -7.26 24.75 15.73
N ALA A 441 -7.41 26.04 15.50
CA ALA A 441 -8.65 26.69 15.05
C ALA A 441 -8.83 26.58 13.53
N THR A 442 -9.38 25.49 13.05
CA THR A 442 -9.65 25.21 11.63
C THR A 442 -10.37 26.35 10.88
N PRO A 443 -11.33 27.10 11.47
CA PRO A 443 -11.99 28.20 10.77
C PRO A 443 -11.05 29.30 10.23
N LEU A 444 -9.87 29.51 10.84
CA LEU A 444 -8.87 30.44 10.32
C LEU A 444 -8.40 30.10 8.91
N PHE A 445 -8.34 28.80 8.58
CA PHE A 445 -7.91 28.34 7.27
C PHE A 445 -9.07 28.16 6.29
N GLU A 446 -10.26 27.74 6.74
CA GLU A 446 -11.38 27.41 5.84
C GLU A 446 -11.83 28.61 4.99
N ALA A 447 -11.90 29.79 5.58
CA ALA A 447 -12.22 31.01 4.86
C ALA A 447 -11.14 31.36 3.84
N LEU A 448 -9.87 31.31 4.23
CA LEU A 448 -8.73 31.55 3.35
C LEU A 448 -8.70 30.59 2.16
N GLN A 449 -8.95 29.29 2.39
CA GLN A 449 -9.00 28.28 1.33
C GLN A 449 -10.11 28.61 0.31
N ALA A 450 -11.30 28.97 0.79
CA ALA A 450 -12.41 29.28 -0.10
C ALA A 450 -12.13 30.52 -0.96
N GLU A 451 -11.64 31.61 -0.34
CA GLU A 451 -11.24 32.85 -1.04
C GLU A 451 -10.16 32.57 -2.09
N THR A 452 -9.17 31.78 -1.73
CA THR A 452 -8.02 31.47 -2.58
C THR A 452 -8.41 30.61 -3.80
N LEU A 453 -9.23 29.58 -3.61
CA LEU A 453 -9.73 28.74 -4.72
C LEU A 453 -10.57 29.56 -5.70
N GLU A 454 -11.43 30.45 -5.18
CA GLU A 454 -12.25 31.33 -6.01
C GLU A 454 -11.40 32.33 -6.81
N ALA A 455 -10.40 32.94 -6.17
CA ALA A 455 -9.47 33.88 -6.84
C ALA A 455 -8.61 33.18 -7.90
N ALA A 456 -8.08 31.99 -7.60
CA ALA A 456 -7.26 31.22 -8.52
C ALA A 456 -8.05 30.76 -9.77
N ALA A 457 -9.29 30.28 -9.58
CA ALA A 457 -10.16 29.84 -10.68
C ALA A 457 -10.54 30.98 -11.64
N LYS A 458 -10.64 32.22 -11.14
CA LYS A 458 -10.96 33.41 -11.96
C LYS A 458 -9.75 33.97 -12.73
N ASN A 459 -8.53 33.64 -12.34
CA ASN A 459 -7.32 34.15 -12.95
C ASN A 459 -6.76 33.19 -14.00
N SER A 460 -7.12 33.41 -15.27
CA SER A 460 -6.66 32.58 -16.40
C SER A 460 -5.13 32.62 -16.60
N ILE A 461 -4.47 33.75 -16.30
CA ILE A 461 -3.02 33.89 -16.40
C ILE A 461 -2.34 33.03 -15.35
N PHE A 462 -2.80 33.09 -14.09
CA PHE A 462 -2.30 32.24 -13.01
C PHE A 462 -2.47 30.75 -13.34
N THR A 463 -3.66 30.35 -13.76
CA THR A 463 -3.94 28.98 -14.18
C THR A 463 -3.03 28.56 -15.33
N ALA A 464 -2.75 29.50 -16.24
CA ALA A 464 -1.84 29.30 -17.35
C ALA A 464 -0.43 28.94 -16.90
N HIS A 465 0.10 29.70 -16.04
CA HIS A 465 1.43 29.47 -15.48
C HIS A 465 1.49 28.16 -14.68
N LEU A 466 0.43 27.85 -13.93
CA LEU A 466 0.35 26.61 -13.16
C LEU A 466 0.38 25.37 -14.08
N ILE A 467 -0.34 25.41 -15.20
CA ILE A 467 -0.26 24.33 -16.20
C ILE A 467 1.17 24.20 -16.76
N VAL A 468 1.80 25.31 -17.15
CA VAL A 468 3.21 25.27 -17.63
C VAL A 468 4.13 24.69 -16.56
N ASN A 469 3.92 25.05 -15.28
CA ASN A 469 4.70 24.49 -14.18
C ASN A 469 4.49 22.97 -14.02
N SER A 470 3.26 22.48 -14.14
CA SER A 470 2.93 21.05 -14.05
C SER A 470 3.57 20.20 -15.16
N LEU A 471 3.97 20.81 -16.28
CA LEU A 471 4.63 20.12 -17.38
C LEU A 471 6.15 19.97 -17.19
N LYS A 472 6.75 20.62 -16.17
CA LYS A 472 8.18 20.48 -15.86
C LYS A 472 8.54 19.09 -15.37
N HIS A 473 7.62 18.44 -14.65
CA HIS A 473 7.74 17.06 -14.22
C HIS A 473 7.08 16.16 -15.25
N ALA A 474 7.88 15.48 -16.05
CA ALA A 474 7.39 14.56 -17.07
C ALA A 474 7.62 13.11 -16.67
N PRO A 475 6.69 12.21 -17.06
CA PRO A 475 6.91 10.77 -16.90
C PRO A 475 8.18 10.31 -17.62
N PRO A 476 8.92 9.33 -17.07
CA PRO A 476 10.26 8.94 -17.54
C PRO A 476 10.17 8.01 -18.76
N LEU A 477 9.62 8.50 -19.87
CA LEU A 477 9.46 7.76 -21.12
C LEU A 477 10.65 8.01 -22.05
N GLY A 478 11.36 6.94 -22.42
CA GLY A 478 12.47 6.97 -23.37
C GLY A 478 12.03 7.00 -24.83
N LEU A 479 12.98 7.25 -25.75
CA LEU A 479 12.73 7.41 -27.19
C LEU A 479 12.30 6.10 -27.89
N LEU A 480 12.78 4.93 -27.43
CA LEU A 480 12.56 3.63 -28.08
C LEU A 480 11.91 2.63 -27.10
N ARG A 481 10.62 2.81 -26.79
CA ARG A 481 9.81 1.89 -25.95
C ARG A 481 10.37 1.59 -24.54
N GLY A 482 11.47 2.23 -24.11
CA GLY A 482 12.08 2.08 -22.80
C GLY A 482 11.73 3.22 -21.86
N PHE A 483 12.31 3.18 -20.65
CA PHE A 483 12.25 4.26 -19.69
C PHE A 483 13.46 5.18 -19.82
N ALA A 484 13.26 6.46 -19.57
CA ALA A 484 14.34 7.41 -19.36
C ALA A 484 14.85 7.25 -17.92
N THR A 485 16.02 6.64 -17.75
CA THR A 485 16.63 6.41 -16.44
C THR A 485 17.66 7.48 -16.11
N ILE A 486 18.01 7.60 -14.83
CA ILE A 486 19.09 8.47 -14.34
C ILE A 486 20.41 8.00 -14.94
N ARG A 487 21.19 8.93 -15.51
CA ARG A 487 22.38 8.61 -16.31
C ARG A 487 23.67 8.45 -15.50
N SER A 488 23.74 9.03 -14.29
CA SER A 488 24.95 9.05 -13.47
C SER A 488 24.64 9.13 -11.98
N GLY A 489 25.63 8.85 -11.14
CA GLY A 489 25.49 8.85 -9.68
C GLY A 489 25.03 7.52 -9.11
N GLU A 490 24.70 7.52 -7.81
CA GLU A 490 24.32 6.35 -7.04
C GLU A 490 23.06 5.63 -7.61
N HIS A 491 22.13 6.40 -8.15
CA HIS A 491 20.86 5.92 -8.72
C HIS A 491 20.91 5.74 -10.25
N ARG A 492 22.10 5.47 -10.81
CA ARG A 492 22.25 5.20 -12.24
C ARG A 492 21.38 4.02 -12.68
N ASN A 493 20.73 4.14 -13.83
CA ASN A 493 19.79 3.17 -14.41
C ASN A 493 18.49 2.97 -13.61
N GLN A 494 18.18 3.84 -12.68
CA GLN A 494 16.93 3.84 -11.92
C GLN A 494 15.99 4.97 -12.39
N ILE A 495 14.73 4.85 -11.99
CA ILE A 495 13.66 5.85 -12.20
C ILE A 495 13.33 6.46 -10.83
N ASP A 496 13.23 7.78 -10.77
CA ASP A 496 12.67 8.45 -9.59
C ASP A 496 11.13 8.37 -9.61
N MET A 497 10.58 7.46 -8.83
CA MET A 497 9.14 7.23 -8.74
C MET A 497 8.39 8.35 -8.02
N LYS A 498 9.07 9.19 -7.22
CA LYS A 498 8.48 10.38 -6.61
C LYS A 498 8.37 11.49 -7.68
N HIS A 499 9.50 11.98 -8.19
CA HIS A 499 9.52 13.17 -9.05
C HIS A 499 9.05 12.90 -10.50
N ASN A 500 9.32 11.72 -11.05
CA ASN A 500 8.93 11.38 -12.41
C ASN A 500 7.69 10.45 -12.47
N GLY A 501 7.29 9.87 -11.34
CA GLY A 501 6.11 9.01 -11.26
C GLY A 501 4.89 9.72 -10.67
N VAL A 502 4.90 9.96 -9.36
CA VAL A 502 3.75 10.49 -8.61
C VAL A 502 3.52 11.98 -8.86
N VAL A 503 4.57 12.80 -8.83
CA VAL A 503 4.46 14.28 -8.95
C VAL A 503 3.75 14.72 -10.22
N PRO A 504 4.00 14.16 -11.42
CA PRO A 504 3.24 14.54 -12.62
C PRO A 504 1.73 14.39 -12.49
N VAL A 505 1.27 13.33 -11.81
CA VAL A 505 -0.16 13.10 -11.57
C VAL A 505 -0.72 14.05 -10.51
N THR A 506 0.03 14.27 -9.43
CA THR A 506 -0.32 15.22 -8.37
C THR A 506 -0.47 16.63 -8.92
N ASP A 507 0.44 17.06 -9.80
CA ASP A 507 0.39 18.36 -10.44
C ASP A 507 -0.84 18.50 -11.37
N LEU A 508 -1.16 17.47 -12.17
CA LEU A 508 -2.39 17.44 -12.97
C LEU A 508 -3.63 17.54 -12.08
N ALA A 509 -3.71 16.73 -11.01
CA ALA A 509 -4.84 16.73 -10.08
C ALA A 509 -5.03 18.12 -9.43
N ARG A 510 -3.93 18.82 -9.10
CA ARG A 510 -3.97 20.17 -8.54
C ARG A 510 -4.50 21.18 -9.56
N VAL A 511 -4.06 21.10 -10.81
CA VAL A 511 -4.58 21.99 -11.88
C VAL A 511 -6.08 21.78 -12.07
N TYR A 512 -6.53 20.53 -12.21
CA TYR A 512 -7.97 20.24 -12.33
C TYR A 512 -8.77 20.69 -11.10
N ALA A 513 -8.21 20.51 -9.90
CA ALA A 513 -8.85 20.96 -8.67
C ALA A 513 -9.04 22.49 -8.62
N LEU A 514 -8.04 23.25 -9.05
CA LEU A 514 -8.14 24.72 -9.12
C LEU A 514 -9.15 25.17 -10.17
N LEU A 515 -9.16 24.54 -11.35
CA LEU A 515 -10.16 24.83 -12.39
C LEU A 515 -11.59 24.56 -11.92
N GLY A 516 -11.78 23.49 -11.14
CA GLY A 516 -13.08 23.08 -10.59
C GLY A 516 -13.43 23.67 -9.21
N ARG A 517 -12.56 24.49 -8.61
CA ARG A 517 -12.71 24.97 -7.20
C ARG A 517 -12.90 23.82 -6.20
N ILE A 518 -12.19 22.72 -6.40
CA ILE A 518 -12.29 21.49 -5.62
C ILE A 518 -11.48 21.65 -4.33
N ARG A 519 -12.15 21.53 -3.17
CA ARG A 519 -11.54 21.71 -1.85
C ARG A 519 -10.65 20.54 -1.38
N PRO A 520 -10.98 19.26 -1.61
CA PRO A 520 -10.11 18.15 -1.25
C PRO A 520 -8.68 18.33 -1.74
N VAL A 521 -7.69 17.90 -0.93
CA VAL A 521 -6.27 18.04 -1.25
C VAL A 521 -5.64 16.73 -1.71
N ASN A 522 -6.21 15.57 -1.33
CA ASN A 522 -5.75 14.26 -1.76
C ASN A 522 -5.83 14.11 -3.29
N THR A 523 -4.79 13.57 -3.91
CA THR A 523 -4.66 13.47 -5.38
C THR A 523 -5.81 12.68 -6.00
N ARG A 524 -6.11 11.49 -5.50
CA ARG A 524 -7.18 10.64 -6.02
C ARG A 524 -8.56 11.28 -5.83
N ALA A 525 -8.82 11.86 -4.67
CA ALA A 525 -10.06 12.57 -4.38
C ALA A 525 -10.27 13.79 -5.29
N ARG A 526 -9.20 14.54 -5.61
CA ARG A 526 -9.24 15.64 -6.60
C ARG A 526 -9.62 15.16 -7.99
N LEU A 527 -9.01 14.05 -8.46
CA LEU A 527 -9.30 13.48 -9.79
C LEU A 527 -10.74 13.00 -9.91
N LEU A 528 -11.25 12.28 -8.91
CA LEU A 528 -12.64 11.83 -8.86
C LEU A 528 -13.63 13.00 -8.81
N ALA A 529 -13.34 14.03 -8.02
CA ALA A 529 -14.18 15.22 -7.95
C ALA A 529 -14.15 16.02 -9.27
N ALA A 530 -12.99 16.11 -9.94
CA ALA A 530 -12.85 16.78 -11.24
C ALA A 530 -13.64 16.04 -12.35
N GLU A 531 -13.64 14.71 -12.33
CA GLU A 531 -14.47 13.89 -13.21
C GLU A 531 -15.96 14.16 -12.93
N GLY A 532 -16.38 14.09 -11.66
CA GLY A 532 -17.78 14.31 -11.26
C GLY A 532 -18.33 15.70 -11.59
N GLN A 533 -17.45 16.71 -11.68
CA GLN A 533 -17.83 18.09 -12.06
C GLN A 533 -17.64 18.38 -13.57
N GLY A 534 -17.20 17.40 -14.35
CA GLY A 534 -16.99 17.57 -15.80
C GLY A 534 -15.76 18.43 -16.17
N VAL A 535 -14.89 18.75 -15.21
CA VAL A 535 -13.61 19.45 -15.45
C VAL A 535 -12.60 18.54 -16.14
N LEU A 536 -12.69 17.25 -15.85
CA LEU A 536 -11.95 16.17 -16.48
C LEU A 536 -12.94 15.20 -17.13
N SER A 537 -12.64 14.72 -18.35
CA SER A 537 -13.53 13.76 -19.02
C SER A 537 -13.59 12.44 -18.24
N VAL A 538 -14.73 11.76 -18.27
CA VAL A 538 -14.94 10.48 -17.56
C VAL A 538 -13.87 9.45 -17.93
N THR A 539 -13.56 9.31 -19.23
CA THR A 539 -12.52 8.38 -19.68
C THR A 539 -11.14 8.78 -19.18
N GLY A 540 -10.75 10.06 -19.37
CA GLY A 540 -9.46 10.57 -18.92
C GLY A 540 -9.29 10.52 -17.39
N GLY A 541 -10.38 10.75 -16.64
CA GLY A 541 -10.39 10.65 -15.17
C GLY A 541 -10.12 9.22 -14.70
N ARG A 542 -10.84 8.25 -15.22
CA ARG A 542 -10.66 6.82 -14.89
C ARG A 542 -9.28 6.31 -15.26
N GLU A 543 -8.79 6.65 -16.45
CA GLU A 543 -7.45 6.26 -16.90
C GLU A 543 -6.36 6.88 -16.01
N LEU A 544 -6.49 8.16 -15.64
CA LEU A 544 -5.50 8.84 -14.81
C LEU A 544 -5.51 8.30 -13.36
N VAL A 545 -6.68 8.00 -12.80
CA VAL A 545 -6.79 7.35 -11.49
C VAL A 545 -6.13 5.97 -11.52
N ALA A 546 -6.43 5.15 -12.54
CA ALA A 546 -5.82 3.81 -12.66
C ALA A 546 -4.29 3.88 -12.85
N ALA A 547 -3.81 4.86 -13.62
CA ALA A 547 -2.38 5.11 -13.79
C ALA A 547 -1.72 5.53 -12.46
N TYR A 548 -2.36 6.43 -11.71
CA TYR A 548 -1.89 6.87 -10.41
C TYR A 548 -1.82 5.72 -9.40
N ASP A 549 -2.91 4.93 -9.31
CA ASP A 549 -2.99 3.79 -8.41
C ASP A 549 -1.84 2.80 -8.68
N LEU A 550 -1.58 2.45 -9.95
CA LEU A 550 -0.47 1.56 -10.32
C LEU A 550 0.91 2.13 -9.97
N ILE A 551 1.16 3.41 -10.28
CA ILE A 551 2.44 4.08 -10.00
C ILE A 551 2.70 4.13 -8.50
N ALA A 552 1.69 4.47 -7.71
CA ALA A 552 1.76 4.56 -6.25
C ALA A 552 1.94 3.18 -5.60
N ASP A 553 1.22 2.15 -6.06
CA ASP A 553 1.36 0.78 -5.57
C ASP A 553 2.77 0.23 -5.84
N LEU A 554 3.30 0.39 -7.05
CA LEU A 554 4.67 -0.05 -7.38
C LEU A 554 5.74 0.67 -6.53
N ARG A 555 5.55 1.97 -6.26
CA ARG A 555 6.44 2.73 -5.38
C ARG A 555 6.43 2.16 -3.96
N LEU A 556 5.26 1.85 -3.38
CA LEU A 556 5.15 1.27 -2.05
C LEU A 556 5.71 -0.16 -1.98
N GLN A 557 5.47 -0.98 -2.99
CA GLN A 557 6.03 -2.33 -3.09
C GLN A 557 7.56 -2.31 -3.11
N MET A 558 8.15 -1.40 -3.88
CA MET A 558 9.59 -1.18 -3.90
C MET A 558 10.12 -0.77 -2.52
N GLN A 559 9.47 0.22 -1.86
CA GLN A 559 9.87 0.65 -0.52
C GLN A 559 9.77 -0.47 0.51
N ALA A 560 8.69 -1.26 0.48
CA ALA A 560 8.55 -2.43 1.34
C ALA A 560 9.62 -3.50 1.08
N ALA A 561 10.02 -3.71 -0.18
CA ALA A 561 11.11 -4.63 -0.52
C ALA A 561 12.47 -4.15 0.03
N LEU A 562 12.75 -2.83 -0.03
CA LEU A 562 13.95 -2.24 0.57
C LEU A 562 13.99 -2.48 2.08
N VAL A 563 12.89 -2.19 2.79
CA VAL A 563 12.78 -2.41 4.25
C VAL A 563 13.00 -3.89 4.60
N ARG A 564 12.39 -4.83 3.87
CA ARG A 564 12.60 -6.28 4.09
C ARG A 564 14.07 -6.70 3.93
N SER A 565 14.80 -6.05 3.02
CA SER A 565 16.24 -6.30 2.83
C SER A 565 17.14 -5.56 3.85
N GLY A 566 16.56 -4.92 4.87
CA GLY A 566 17.29 -4.14 5.89
C GLY A 566 17.79 -2.78 5.39
N ARG A 567 17.34 -2.31 4.24
CA ARG A 567 17.69 -1.02 3.65
C ARG A 567 16.65 0.04 4.02
N LYS A 568 17.10 1.31 4.07
CA LYS A 568 16.16 2.43 4.21
C LYS A 568 15.31 2.56 2.94
N PRO A 569 13.99 2.81 3.07
CA PRO A 569 13.13 3.06 1.92
C PRO A 569 13.57 4.34 1.19
N ASP A 570 13.57 4.28 -0.15
CA ASP A 570 13.83 5.43 -1.02
C ASP A 570 12.78 5.52 -2.14
N ASN A 571 13.03 6.31 -3.18
CA ASN A 571 12.10 6.51 -4.29
C ASN A 571 12.63 6.01 -5.65
N PHE A 572 13.73 5.26 -5.66
CA PHE A 572 14.46 4.91 -6.87
C PHE A 572 14.24 3.45 -7.28
N LEU A 573 13.52 3.25 -8.38
CA LEU A 573 13.16 1.94 -8.92
C LEU A 573 14.06 1.58 -10.11
N ALA A 574 14.73 0.43 -10.05
CA ALA A 574 15.43 -0.09 -11.21
C ALA A 574 14.42 -0.83 -12.12
N PRO A 575 14.29 -0.46 -13.41
CA PRO A 575 13.39 -1.17 -14.33
C PRO A 575 13.69 -2.66 -14.49
N SER A 576 14.94 -3.08 -14.21
CA SER A 576 15.35 -4.49 -14.18
C SER A 576 14.67 -5.29 -13.09
N ASP A 577 14.25 -4.66 -11.99
CA ASP A 577 13.60 -5.33 -10.86
C ASP A 577 12.12 -5.61 -11.14
N LEU A 578 11.57 -4.94 -12.17
CA LEU A 578 10.22 -5.18 -12.65
C LEU A 578 10.18 -6.34 -13.65
N SER A 579 9.13 -7.12 -13.60
CA SER A 579 8.78 -8.05 -14.68
C SER A 579 8.45 -7.30 -15.98
N GLU A 580 8.50 -7.96 -17.13
CA GLU A 580 8.12 -7.33 -18.41
C GLU A 580 6.68 -6.81 -18.40
N PHE A 581 5.78 -7.52 -17.72
CA PHE A 581 4.40 -7.12 -17.54
C PHE A 581 4.28 -5.83 -16.73
N GLU A 582 4.93 -5.74 -15.58
CA GLU A 582 4.94 -4.54 -14.75
C GLU A 582 5.59 -3.37 -15.49
N ARG A 583 6.68 -3.62 -16.23
CA ARG A 583 7.32 -2.61 -17.08
C ARG A 583 6.38 -2.09 -18.16
N SER A 584 5.64 -2.99 -18.82
CA SER A 584 4.67 -2.61 -19.84
C SER A 584 3.56 -1.76 -19.26
N HIS A 585 2.95 -2.22 -18.16
CA HIS A 585 1.86 -1.49 -17.50
C HIS A 585 2.30 -0.14 -16.92
N LEU A 586 3.48 -0.10 -16.29
CA LEU A 586 4.03 1.16 -15.78
C LEU A 586 4.29 2.15 -16.93
N ARG A 587 4.79 1.63 -18.08
CA ARG A 587 4.98 2.45 -19.26
C ARG A 587 3.64 2.96 -19.80
N ASP A 588 2.61 2.14 -19.86
CA ASP A 588 1.28 2.53 -20.32
C ASP A 588 0.66 3.56 -19.38
N ALA A 589 0.81 3.41 -18.07
CA ALA A 589 0.43 4.40 -17.08
C ALA A 589 1.13 5.76 -17.32
N PHE A 590 2.43 5.74 -17.59
CA PHE A 590 3.17 6.96 -17.94
C PHE A 590 2.73 7.58 -19.28
N VAL A 591 2.30 6.77 -20.24
CA VAL A 591 1.73 7.27 -21.51
C VAL A 591 0.41 7.99 -21.26
N VAL A 592 -0.46 7.45 -20.40
CA VAL A 592 -1.72 8.11 -19.98
C VAL A 592 -1.43 9.46 -19.35
N VAL A 593 -0.49 9.53 -18.39
CA VAL A 593 -0.10 10.78 -17.73
C VAL A 593 0.39 11.82 -18.76
N ARG A 594 1.31 11.42 -19.65
CA ARG A 594 1.85 12.30 -20.70
C ARG A 594 0.78 12.77 -21.68
N THR A 595 -0.16 11.90 -22.03
CA THR A 595 -1.26 12.25 -22.93
C THR A 595 -2.15 13.33 -22.31
N LEU A 596 -2.48 13.21 -21.02
CA LEU A 596 -3.29 14.22 -20.33
C LEU A 596 -2.52 15.51 -20.06
N GLN A 597 -1.21 15.46 -19.80
CA GLN A 597 -0.37 16.64 -19.78
C GLN A 597 -0.40 17.37 -21.13
N SER A 598 -0.28 16.63 -22.23
CA SER A 598 -0.33 17.20 -23.58
C SER A 598 -1.71 17.78 -23.91
N ALA A 599 -2.79 17.08 -23.57
CA ALA A 599 -4.15 17.57 -23.75
C ALA A 599 -4.40 18.89 -22.99
N LEU A 600 -3.93 18.97 -21.73
CA LEU A 600 -4.04 20.16 -20.92
C LEU A 600 -3.24 21.35 -21.49
N ALA A 601 -2.07 21.08 -22.07
CA ALA A 601 -1.25 22.08 -22.74
C ALA A 601 -1.90 22.62 -24.04
N HIS A 602 -2.51 21.72 -24.85
CA HIS A 602 -3.12 22.07 -26.14
C HIS A 602 -4.54 22.64 -26.02
N GLY A 603 -5.33 22.20 -25.04
CA GLY A 603 -6.68 22.73 -24.78
C GLY A 603 -6.71 24.24 -24.52
N ARG A 604 -5.56 24.85 -24.32
CA ARG A 604 -5.32 26.29 -24.24
C ARG A 604 -5.09 26.99 -25.58
N ALA A 605 -4.44 26.31 -26.52
CA ALA A 605 -4.24 26.87 -27.83
C ALA A 605 -5.56 27.10 -28.60
N ALA A 606 -6.64 26.41 -28.17
CA ALA A 606 -8.00 26.55 -28.73
C ALA A 606 -8.89 27.57 -27.96
N ALA A 607 -8.47 28.02 -26.77
CA ALA A 607 -9.23 28.94 -25.90
C ALA A 607 -8.58 30.34 -25.79
N SER A 608 -7.40 30.56 -26.38
CA SER A 608 -6.73 31.85 -26.60
C SER A 608 -6.88 32.29 -28.03
#